data_4456725768823a2fd651683840f7e287
#
_entry.id   4456725768823a2fd651683840f7e287
#
_cell.length_a   1.000
_cell.length_b   1.000
_cell.length_c   1.000
_cell.angle_alpha   90.00
_cell.angle_beta   90.00
_cell.angle_gamma   90.00
#
_symmetry.space_group_name_H-M   'P 1'
#
loop_
_entity.id
_entity.type
_entity.pdbx_description
1 polymer ?
#
loop_
_entity_poly.entity_id
_entity_poly.type
_entity_poly.pdbx_seq_one_letter_code
_entity_poly.pdbx_strand_id
1 'polypeptide(L)'
;MINALLSGAEHPDPVKPDTIAKSIAIGNPADGFHVLNTIRKSGGSGATASDEEILDAIQLLARTEGIFTEPAGGTTLAVAVKLIQDGTIPGNESIVVCITGNGYKTTDVIAPRLEKPTPLGRSLREFESFMKERKSPQPVG
;
A
#
# COMPACT_ATOMS: atom_id res chain seq x y z
N MET A 1 -10.27 7.04 13.05
CA MET A 1 -11.37 6.32 12.35
C MET A 1 -11.53 4.89 12.86
N ILE A 2 -10.60 3.98 12.65
CA ILE A 2 -10.75 2.56 13.02
C ILE A 2 -10.96 2.37 14.52
N ASN A 3 -10.22 3.06 15.38
CA ASN A 3 -10.45 3.02 16.83
C ASN A 3 -11.88 3.40 17.21
N ALA A 4 -12.45 4.45 16.60
CA ALA A 4 -13.82 4.86 16.83
C ALA A 4 -14.85 3.83 16.29
N LEU A 5 -14.54 3.18 15.16
CA LEU A 5 -15.37 2.11 14.63
C LEU A 5 -15.45 0.93 15.62
N LEU A 6 -14.29 0.47 16.11
CA LEU A 6 -14.18 -0.67 17.03
C LEU A 6 -14.75 -0.40 18.43
N SER A 7 -14.60 0.83 18.94
CA SER A 7 -15.15 1.22 20.25
C SER A 7 -16.62 1.57 20.23
N GLY A 8 -17.25 1.66 19.04
CA GLY A 8 -18.63 2.11 18.91
C GLY A 8 -18.82 3.63 19.06
N ALA A 9 -17.74 4.42 19.14
CA ALA A 9 -17.81 5.86 19.30
C ALA A 9 -18.49 6.54 18.11
N GLU A 10 -19.27 7.59 18.36
CA GLU A 10 -20.01 8.33 17.35
C GLU A 10 -19.08 9.19 16.46
N HIS A 11 -18.01 9.71 17.06
CA HIS A 11 -17.01 10.54 16.39
C HIS A 11 -15.61 9.99 16.61
N PRO A 12 -14.69 10.14 15.62
CA PRO A 12 -13.30 9.81 15.84
C PRO A 12 -12.63 10.87 16.70
N ASP A 13 -11.78 10.45 17.65
CA ASP A 13 -10.92 11.36 18.38
C ASP A 13 -9.85 11.95 17.45
N PRO A 14 -9.53 13.25 17.56
CA PRO A 14 -8.43 13.86 16.85
C PRO A 14 -7.09 13.21 17.22
N VAL A 15 -6.25 12.97 16.22
CA VAL A 15 -4.92 12.37 16.38
C VAL A 15 -3.88 13.15 15.56
N LYS A 16 -2.61 13.10 15.96
CA LYS A 16 -1.52 13.54 15.09
C LYS A 16 -1.12 12.36 14.20
N PRO A 17 -1.36 12.41 12.88
CA PRO A 17 -1.02 11.30 12.02
C PRO A 17 0.50 11.19 11.84
N ASP A 18 0.99 9.95 11.81
CA ASP A 18 2.37 9.62 11.49
C ASP A 18 2.37 8.40 10.58
N THR A 19 2.53 8.62 9.27
CA THR A 19 2.51 7.58 8.23
C THR A 19 3.09 8.11 6.92
N ILE A 20 3.56 7.21 6.09
CA ILE A 20 3.97 7.48 4.70
C ILE A 20 2.77 7.82 3.80
N ALA A 21 1.55 7.40 4.15
CA ALA A 21 0.33 7.64 3.38
C ALA A 21 -0.18 9.09 3.56
N LYS A 22 0.62 10.06 3.11
CA LYS A 22 0.38 11.49 3.36
C LYS A 22 -0.96 12.00 2.83
N SER A 23 -1.46 11.47 1.73
CA SER A 23 -2.75 11.88 1.14
C SER A 23 -3.98 11.53 1.99
N ILE A 24 -3.86 10.55 2.90
CA ILE A 24 -4.91 10.15 3.84
C ILE A 24 -4.55 10.42 5.31
N ALA A 25 -3.42 11.08 5.57
CA ALA A 25 -2.94 11.41 6.91
C ALA A 25 -3.71 12.61 7.50
N ILE A 26 -5.01 12.44 7.71
CA ILE A 26 -5.91 13.48 8.25
C ILE A 26 -6.20 13.19 9.72
N GLY A 27 -5.67 14.07 10.59
CA GLY A 27 -5.77 13.88 12.04
C GLY A 27 -7.17 14.12 12.63
N ASN A 28 -7.99 14.95 11.99
CA ASN A 28 -9.37 15.24 12.38
C ASN A 28 -10.25 15.29 11.12
N PRO A 29 -10.76 14.14 10.65
CA PRO A 29 -11.54 14.07 9.41
C PRO A 29 -12.91 14.74 9.60
N ALA A 30 -13.23 15.72 8.73
CA ALA A 30 -14.48 16.47 8.77
C ALA A 30 -15.71 15.55 8.65
N ASP A 31 -15.64 14.54 7.78
CA ASP A 31 -16.73 13.59 7.52
C ASP A 31 -16.67 12.32 8.39
N GLY A 32 -15.89 12.34 9.49
CA GLY A 32 -15.67 11.17 10.33
C GLY A 32 -16.94 10.50 10.84
N PHE A 33 -17.92 11.30 11.29
CA PHE A 33 -19.24 10.84 11.69
C PHE A 33 -19.98 10.11 10.56
N HIS A 34 -20.03 10.72 9.37
CA HIS A 34 -20.75 10.16 8.23
C HIS A 34 -20.10 8.85 7.74
N VAL A 35 -18.77 8.78 7.75
CA VAL A 35 -18.03 7.56 7.39
C VAL A 35 -18.32 6.43 8.37
N LEU A 36 -18.26 6.68 9.69
CA LEU A 36 -18.57 5.68 10.72
C LEU A 36 -20.00 5.17 10.59
N ASN A 37 -20.97 6.06 10.38
CA ASN A 37 -22.37 5.69 10.17
C ASN A 37 -22.57 4.86 8.90
N THR A 38 -21.91 5.21 7.82
CA THR A 38 -21.99 4.47 6.55
C THR A 38 -21.46 3.05 6.72
N ILE A 39 -20.28 2.89 7.34
CA ILE A 39 -19.68 1.57 7.59
C ILE A 39 -20.62 0.72 8.45
N ARG A 40 -21.15 1.27 9.56
CA ARG A 40 -22.07 0.55 10.44
C ARG A 40 -23.36 0.14 9.76
N LYS A 41 -24.00 1.05 9.01
CA LYS A 41 -25.27 0.78 8.31
C LYS A 41 -25.13 -0.25 7.19
N SER A 42 -23.98 -0.30 6.55
CA SER A 42 -23.68 -1.29 5.50
C SER A 42 -23.23 -2.65 6.03
N GLY A 43 -23.01 -2.78 7.33
CA GLY A 43 -22.36 -3.96 7.92
C GLY A 43 -20.88 -4.09 7.52
N GLY A 44 -20.28 -2.99 7.07
CA GLY A 44 -18.89 -2.95 6.65
C GLY A 44 -17.92 -3.04 7.83
N SER A 45 -16.66 -3.23 7.51
CA SER A 45 -15.56 -3.34 8.47
C SER A 45 -14.38 -2.46 8.05
N GLY A 46 -13.32 -2.48 8.86
CA GLY A 46 -12.08 -1.78 8.57
C GLY A 46 -10.97 -2.22 9.49
N ALA A 47 -9.74 -2.01 9.02
CA ALA A 47 -8.53 -2.28 9.77
C ALA A 47 -7.50 -1.16 9.58
N THR A 48 -6.42 -1.22 10.36
CA THR A 48 -5.25 -0.36 10.19
C THR A 48 -4.14 -1.10 9.46
N ALA A 49 -3.29 -0.36 8.76
CA ALA A 49 -2.08 -0.89 8.16
C ALA A 49 -0.87 -0.09 8.66
N SER A 50 0.23 -0.77 8.96
CA SER A 50 1.54 -0.14 9.21
C SER A 50 2.17 0.35 7.90
N ASP A 51 3.16 1.23 8.00
CA ASP A 51 3.90 1.70 6.83
C ASP A 51 4.59 0.56 6.07
N GLU A 52 5.08 -0.47 6.77
CA GLU A 52 5.65 -1.67 6.17
C GLU A 52 4.61 -2.47 5.37
N GLU A 53 3.42 -2.71 5.94
CA GLU A 53 2.31 -3.38 5.25
C GLU A 53 1.86 -2.60 4.01
N ILE A 54 1.87 -1.27 4.09
CA ILE A 54 1.56 -0.39 2.94
C ILE A 54 2.59 -0.56 1.82
N LEU A 55 3.88 -0.56 2.15
CA LEU A 55 4.95 -0.75 1.17
C LEU A 55 4.92 -2.14 0.54
N ASP A 56 4.66 -3.17 1.32
CA ASP A 56 4.50 -4.54 0.83
C ASP A 56 3.30 -4.67 -0.13
N ALA A 57 2.19 -4.01 0.19
CA ALA A 57 1.00 -3.99 -0.66
C ALA A 57 1.24 -3.24 -1.98
N ILE A 58 1.99 -2.12 -1.97
CA ILE A 58 2.40 -1.41 -3.20
C ILE A 58 3.22 -2.35 -4.10
N GLN A 59 4.20 -3.06 -3.52
CA GLN A 59 5.03 -3.99 -4.27
C GLN A 59 4.24 -5.22 -4.75
N LEU A 60 3.32 -5.73 -3.94
CA LEU A 60 2.44 -6.83 -4.33
C LEU A 60 1.62 -6.44 -5.57
N LEU A 61 0.93 -5.31 -5.53
CA LEU A 61 0.09 -4.83 -6.63
C LEU A 61 0.90 -4.61 -7.92
N ALA A 62 2.09 -4.00 -7.78
CA ALA A 62 2.97 -3.77 -8.93
C ALA A 62 3.47 -5.09 -9.55
N ARG A 63 3.78 -6.08 -8.72
CA ARG A 63 4.34 -7.37 -9.14
C ARG A 63 3.29 -8.30 -9.78
N THR A 64 2.05 -8.28 -9.28
CA THR A 64 0.98 -9.19 -9.72
C THR A 64 0.13 -8.60 -10.83
N GLU A 65 -0.17 -7.29 -10.76
CA GLU A 65 -1.12 -6.63 -11.66
C GLU A 65 -0.47 -5.56 -12.55
N GLY A 66 0.82 -5.26 -12.35
CA GLY A 66 1.50 -4.19 -13.08
C GLY A 66 1.02 -2.78 -12.71
N ILE A 67 0.31 -2.63 -11.58
CA ILE A 67 -0.24 -1.36 -11.12
C ILE A 67 0.68 -0.75 -10.06
N PHE A 68 1.23 0.44 -10.33
CA PHE A 68 2.01 1.20 -9.36
C PHE A 68 1.14 2.26 -8.70
N THR A 69 0.79 2.02 -7.43
CA THR A 69 -0.07 2.90 -6.64
C THR A 69 0.70 3.75 -5.64
N GLU A 70 0.12 4.90 -5.25
CA GLU A 70 0.57 5.68 -4.09
C GLU A 70 0.24 4.97 -2.76
N PRO A 71 0.81 5.40 -1.61
CA PRO A 71 0.56 4.76 -0.31
C PRO A 71 -0.91 4.66 0.11
N ALA A 72 -1.78 5.57 -0.31
CA ALA A 72 -3.22 5.45 -0.04
C ALA A 72 -3.84 4.20 -0.68
N GLY A 73 -3.49 3.89 -1.94
CA GLY A 73 -3.91 2.66 -2.60
C GLY A 73 -3.23 1.43 -1.99
N GLY A 74 -1.95 1.56 -1.57
CA GLY A 74 -1.25 0.53 -0.79
C GLY A 74 -1.98 0.22 0.52
N THR A 75 -2.46 1.24 1.25
CA THR A 75 -3.27 1.07 2.46
C THR A 75 -4.56 0.31 2.16
N THR A 76 -5.25 0.66 1.07
CA THR A 76 -6.49 -0.01 0.67
C THR A 76 -6.27 -1.51 0.43
N LEU A 77 -5.21 -1.86 -0.31
CA LEU A 77 -4.88 -3.26 -0.58
C LEU A 77 -4.41 -4.00 0.69
N ALA A 78 -3.53 -3.38 1.50
CA ALA A 78 -3.04 -3.98 2.74
C ALA A 78 -4.19 -4.33 3.69
N VAL A 79 -5.17 -3.41 3.85
CA VAL A 79 -6.36 -3.64 4.67
C VAL A 79 -7.25 -4.72 4.06
N ALA A 80 -7.47 -4.74 2.75
CA ALA A 80 -8.26 -5.78 2.09
C ALA A 80 -7.63 -7.18 2.30
N VAL A 81 -6.32 -7.32 2.11
CA VAL A 81 -5.58 -8.56 2.36
C VAL A 81 -5.74 -9.01 3.82
N LYS A 82 -5.58 -8.10 4.77
CA LYS A 82 -5.74 -8.37 6.21
C LYS A 82 -7.13 -8.89 6.54
N LEU A 83 -8.18 -8.23 6.04
CA LEU A 83 -9.58 -8.62 6.29
C LEU A 83 -9.97 -9.94 5.62
N ILE A 84 -9.30 -10.31 4.52
CA ILE A 84 -9.47 -11.63 3.90
C ILE A 84 -8.76 -12.70 4.74
N GLN A 85 -7.55 -12.43 5.19
CA GLN A 85 -6.75 -13.37 5.97
C GLN A 85 -7.35 -13.69 7.34
N ASP A 86 -8.00 -12.73 7.99
CA ASP A 86 -8.68 -12.92 9.27
C ASP A 86 -10.12 -13.46 9.12
N GLY A 87 -10.61 -13.63 7.88
CA GLY A 87 -11.93 -14.15 7.57
C GLY A 87 -13.08 -13.16 7.70
N THR A 88 -12.79 -11.87 7.94
CA THR A 88 -13.81 -10.80 7.97
C THR A 88 -14.45 -10.65 6.58
N ILE A 89 -13.65 -10.78 5.52
CA ILE A 89 -14.13 -10.87 4.14
C ILE A 89 -13.97 -12.34 3.70
N PRO A 90 -15.06 -13.05 3.35
CA PRO A 90 -14.97 -14.41 2.86
C PRO A 90 -14.16 -14.52 1.56
N GLY A 91 -13.26 -15.53 1.48
CA GLY A 91 -12.35 -15.68 0.34
C GLY A 91 -13.02 -16.03 -1.01
N ASN A 92 -14.32 -16.32 -1.02
CA ASN A 92 -15.13 -16.58 -2.21
C ASN A 92 -15.97 -15.38 -2.66
N GLU A 93 -15.81 -14.23 -2.01
CA GLU A 93 -16.49 -12.98 -2.39
C GLU A 93 -15.77 -12.29 -3.55
N SER A 94 -16.56 -11.59 -4.37
CA SER A 94 -16.01 -10.67 -5.39
C SER A 94 -15.70 -9.33 -4.75
N ILE A 95 -14.45 -8.89 -4.82
CA ILE A 95 -13.97 -7.68 -4.15
C ILE A 95 -13.55 -6.66 -5.19
N VAL A 96 -14.03 -5.41 -5.05
CA VAL A 96 -13.56 -4.27 -5.83
C VAL A 96 -12.63 -3.44 -4.96
N VAL A 97 -11.34 -3.37 -5.35
CA VAL A 97 -10.33 -2.56 -4.68
C VAL A 97 -10.15 -1.24 -5.43
N CYS A 98 -10.48 -0.11 -4.79
CA CYS A 98 -10.39 1.21 -5.40
C CYS A 98 -8.96 1.77 -5.29
N ILE A 99 -8.20 1.74 -6.37
CA ILE A 99 -6.87 2.35 -6.47
C ILE A 99 -7.00 3.74 -7.08
N THR A 100 -7.00 4.76 -6.24
CA THR A 100 -7.36 6.13 -6.61
C THR A 100 -6.17 7.04 -6.93
N GLY A 101 -4.94 6.62 -6.66
CA GLY A 101 -3.74 7.42 -6.87
C GLY A 101 -2.57 6.65 -7.47
N ASN A 102 -1.83 7.34 -8.34
CA ASN A 102 -0.65 6.79 -9.01
C ASN A 102 0.61 6.97 -8.15
N GLY A 103 1.47 5.95 -8.10
CA GLY A 103 2.70 5.93 -7.29
C GLY A 103 3.78 6.90 -7.75
N TYR A 104 3.73 7.37 -9.00
CA TYR A 104 4.71 8.36 -9.49
C TYR A 104 4.64 9.71 -8.77
N LYS A 105 3.59 9.98 -8.01
CA LYS A 105 3.51 11.16 -7.14
C LYS A 105 4.38 11.05 -5.88
N THR A 106 4.76 9.84 -5.48
CA THR A 106 5.40 9.52 -4.19
C THR A 106 6.50 8.49 -4.36
N THR A 107 7.32 8.61 -5.39
CA THR A 107 8.41 7.66 -5.71
C THR A 107 9.46 7.57 -4.60
N ASP A 108 9.65 8.65 -3.85
CA ASP A 108 10.53 8.74 -2.68
C ASP A 108 10.17 7.71 -1.59
N VAL A 109 8.90 7.34 -1.48
CA VAL A 109 8.42 6.37 -0.49
C VAL A 109 8.89 4.94 -0.79
N ILE A 110 8.89 4.53 -2.06
CA ILE A 110 9.26 3.17 -2.47
C ILE A 110 10.73 3.05 -2.88
N ALA A 111 11.36 4.15 -3.29
CA ALA A 111 12.74 4.15 -3.78
C ALA A 111 13.76 3.49 -2.83
N PRO A 112 13.67 3.61 -1.50
CA PRO A 112 14.58 2.93 -0.59
C PRO A 112 14.51 1.40 -0.64
N ARG A 113 13.38 0.83 -1.10
CA ARG A 113 13.18 -0.62 -1.24
C ARG A 113 13.54 -1.19 -2.60
N LEU A 114 13.81 -0.33 -3.56
CA LEU A 114 14.19 -0.75 -4.91
C LEU A 114 15.71 -0.94 -4.99
N GLU A 115 16.12 -1.93 -5.76
CA GLU A 115 17.53 -2.07 -6.11
C GLU A 115 18.02 -0.82 -6.83
N LYS A 116 19.13 -0.26 -6.37
CA LYS A 116 19.76 0.86 -7.06
C LYS A 116 20.28 0.39 -8.41
N PRO A 117 19.95 1.10 -9.51
CA PRO A 117 20.51 0.75 -10.81
C PRO A 117 22.03 0.88 -10.78
N THR A 118 22.73 -0.09 -11.35
CA THR A 118 24.18 -0.02 -11.53
C THR A 118 24.47 1.05 -12.58
N PRO A 119 25.22 2.12 -12.24
CA PRO A 119 25.62 3.11 -13.22
C PRO A 119 26.57 2.48 -14.22
N LEU A 120 26.25 2.62 -15.49
CA LEU A 120 27.12 2.18 -16.59
C LEU A 120 27.71 3.40 -17.30
N GLY A 121 28.94 3.26 -17.77
CA GLY A 121 29.57 4.24 -18.64
C GLY A 121 28.87 4.29 -20.03
N ARG A 122 29.32 5.23 -20.87
CA ARG A 122 28.73 5.47 -22.22
C ARG A 122 29.30 4.53 -23.30
N SER A 123 29.81 3.37 -22.90
CA SER A 123 30.49 2.42 -23.77
C SER A 123 29.65 1.19 -24.00
N LEU A 124 29.46 0.79 -25.28
CA LEU A 124 28.80 -0.47 -25.62
C LEU A 124 29.52 -1.67 -25.00
N ARG A 125 30.83 -1.63 -24.92
CA ARG A 125 31.64 -2.68 -24.31
C ARG A 125 31.34 -2.88 -22.83
N GLU A 126 31.16 -1.80 -22.08
CA GLU A 126 30.78 -1.88 -20.65
C GLU A 126 29.37 -2.46 -20.48
N PHE A 127 28.44 -2.05 -21.33
CA PHE A 127 27.09 -2.62 -21.34
C PHE A 127 27.09 -4.11 -21.66
N GLU A 128 27.84 -4.54 -22.67
CA GLU A 128 27.97 -5.97 -23.03
C GLU A 128 28.60 -6.80 -21.90
N SER A 129 29.63 -6.26 -21.23
CA SER A 129 30.26 -6.92 -20.07
C SER A 129 29.24 -7.07 -18.92
N PHE A 130 28.53 -6.01 -18.57
CA PHE A 130 27.48 -6.03 -17.57
C PHE A 130 26.37 -7.05 -17.88
N MET A 131 25.94 -7.13 -19.13
CA MET A 131 24.92 -8.09 -19.55
C MET A 131 25.40 -9.54 -19.51
N LYS A 132 26.70 -9.79 -19.75
CA LYS A 132 27.29 -11.13 -19.61
C LYS A 132 27.33 -11.57 -18.15
N GLU A 133 27.73 -10.68 -17.24
CA GLU A 133 27.76 -10.95 -15.79
C GLU A 133 26.37 -11.26 -15.23
N ARG A 134 25.34 -10.53 -15.65
CA ARG A 134 23.94 -10.78 -15.22
C ARG A 134 23.33 -12.09 -15.77
N LYS A 135 23.82 -12.59 -16.89
CA LYS A 135 23.36 -13.87 -17.47
C LYS A 135 23.98 -15.09 -16.81
N SER A 136 25.03 -14.92 -16.02
CA SER A 136 25.57 -16.02 -15.21
C SER A 136 24.61 -16.28 -14.05
N PRO A 137 24.08 -17.53 -13.89
CA PRO A 137 23.19 -17.84 -12.79
C PRO A 137 23.93 -17.60 -11.48
N GLN A 138 23.36 -16.76 -10.62
CA GLN A 138 23.84 -16.66 -9.24
C GLN A 138 23.60 -18.01 -8.58
N PRO A 139 24.59 -18.61 -7.87
CA PRO A 139 24.35 -19.81 -7.12
C PRO A 139 23.26 -19.54 -6.08
N VAL A 140 22.20 -20.33 -6.14
CA VAL A 140 21.12 -20.34 -5.14
C VAL A 140 21.76 -20.81 -3.85
N GLY A 141 21.96 -19.87 -2.89
CA GLY A 141 22.37 -20.17 -1.53
C GLY A 141 21.18 -20.60 -0.68
#